data_cf995e67e1de5be2b4122f802fbd8564
#
_entry.id   cf995e67e1de5be2b4122f802fbd8564
#
_cell.length_a   1.000
_cell.length_b   1.000
_cell.length_c   1.000
_cell.angle_alpha   90.00
_cell.angle_beta   90.00
_cell.angle_gamma   90.00
#
_symmetry.space_group_name_H-M   'P 1'
#
loop_
_entity.id
_entity.type
_entity.pdbx_description
1 polymer ?
#
loop_
_entity_poly.entity_id
_entity_poly.type
_entity_poly.pdbx_seq_one_letter_code
_entity_poly.pdbx_strand_id
1 'polypeptide(L)'
;MKYKIDTLITKYNAKEAIKYLFETENITHQAIIIHQLNKFINDTDVLIILRNYIYKNSNKIKKYSNSLDTCGTGGDGLKTLNISTTVALLLSSVGIPIAKHGNRAASSDSGSSDIIGKLNIKSEKSEFRLHQNIKKNKFTYLNAPLFYPDLAKVAQVRKLIQTKTIFNYMGPTLNPLGAKYQILGTINKSSAQIMTKILSRINLKRFSVFYSHDGLDEISLFSPTTFFTKNNKKINKKTVSHKFYNKYLNKIPNFKDIKGKLPEYNANRLIELFSGKKDTYRDMVIINSIYAMMIFKSKLKFNDCFEILTHSIDKGHALNHLEKLRK
;
A
#
# COMPACT_ATOMS: atom_id res chain seq x y z
N MET A 1 -19.56 -29.89 -5.12
CA MET A 1 -20.29 -29.59 -6.39
C MET A 1 -19.32 -28.81 -7.29
N LYS A 2 -19.12 -29.20 -8.55
CA LYS A 2 -18.32 -28.39 -9.50
C LYS A 2 -19.15 -27.16 -9.92
N TYR A 3 -18.54 -25.96 -9.87
CA TYR A 3 -19.17 -24.74 -10.37
C TYR A 3 -19.42 -24.86 -11.88
N LYS A 4 -20.62 -24.54 -12.31
CA LYS A 4 -20.98 -24.48 -13.75
C LYS A 4 -21.02 -23.00 -14.15
N ILE A 5 -20.45 -22.66 -15.32
CA ILE A 5 -20.31 -21.27 -15.77
C ILE A 5 -21.66 -20.54 -15.94
N ASP A 6 -22.71 -21.26 -16.25
CA ASP A 6 -24.07 -20.72 -16.40
C ASP A 6 -24.75 -20.42 -15.04
N THR A 7 -24.11 -20.83 -13.93
CA THR A 7 -24.67 -20.61 -12.60
C THR A 7 -24.43 -19.18 -12.16
N LEU A 8 -25.51 -18.49 -11.78
CA LEU A 8 -25.41 -17.16 -11.19
C LEU A 8 -24.62 -17.22 -9.86
N ILE A 9 -23.63 -16.35 -9.71
CA ILE A 9 -22.88 -16.27 -8.47
C ILE A 9 -23.72 -15.60 -7.38
N THR A 10 -23.80 -16.26 -6.25
CA THR A 10 -24.41 -15.82 -5.00
C THR A 10 -23.37 -15.86 -3.89
N LYS A 11 -23.69 -15.35 -2.70
CA LYS A 11 -22.81 -15.48 -1.54
C LYS A 11 -22.53 -16.95 -1.17
N TYR A 12 -23.49 -17.83 -1.42
CA TYR A 12 -23.41 -19.24 -1.01
C TYR A 12 -22.47 -20.07 -1.92
N ASN A 13 -22.35 -19.72 -3.20
CA ASN A 13 -21.49 -20.42 -4.16
C ASN A 13 -20.26 -19.59 -4.58
N ALA A 14 -20.03 -18.42 -3.99
CA ALA A 14 -18.90 -17.56 -4.32
C ALA A 14 -17.53 -18.25 -4.13
N LYS A 15 -17.43 -19.15 -3.17
CA LYS A 15 -16.19 -19.91 -2.91
C LYS A 15 -15.86 -20.87 -4.06
N GLU A 16 -16.84 -21.58 -4.58
CA GLU A 16 -16.74 -22.49 -5.71
C GLU A 16 -16.43 -21.73 -7.01
N ALA A 17 -17.10 -20.59 -7.22
CA ALA A 17 -16.85 -19.72 -8.37
C ALA A 17 -15.42 -19.15 -8.34
N ILE A 18 -14.93 -18.69 -7.18
CA ILE A 18 -13.56 -18.22 -7.00
C ILE A 18 -12.56 -19.36 -7.26
N LYS A 19 -12.81 -20.57 -6.76
CA LYS A 19 -11.96 -21.72 -7.05
C LYS A 19 -11.88 -21.97 -8.56
N TYR A 20 -13.02 -22.04 -9.24
CA TYR A 20 -13.08 -22.27 -10.68
C TYR A 20 -12.41 -21.15 -11.48
N LEU A 21 -12.53 -19.88 -11.06
CA LEU A 21 -11.85 -18.73 -11.67
C LEU A 21 -10.34 -18.95 -11.80
N PHE A 22 -9.70 -19.51 -10.78
CA PHE A 22 -8.26 -19.74 -10.75
C PHE A 22 -7.82 -21.10 -11.34
N GLU A 23 -8.76 -22.00 -11.55
CA GLU A 23 -8.51 -23.33 -12.17
C GLU A 23 -8.74 -23.34 -13.68
N THR A 24 -9.60 -22.45 -14.20
CA THR A 24 -9.88 -22.37 -15.63
C THR A 24 -8.84 -21.54 -16.38
N GLU A 25 -8.43 -22.02 -17.55
CA GLU A 25 -7.58 -21.27 -18.49
C GLU A 25 -8.40 -20.49 -19.52
N ASN A 26 -9.73 -20.68 -19.54
CA ASN A 26 -10.62 -20.01 -20.49
C ASN A 26 -10.85 -18.55 -20.06
N ILE A 27 -10.31 -17.61 -20.84
CA ILE A 27 -10.38 -16.17 -20.59
C ILE A 27 -11.83 -15.65 -20.54
N THR A 28 -12.73 -16.19 -21.39
CA THR A 28 -14.15 -15.81 -21.39
C THR A 28 -14.81 -16.21 -20.08
N HIS A 29 -14.56 -17.43 -19.59
CA HIS A 29 -15.05 -17.88 -18.30
C HIS A 29 -14.51 -17.02 -17.17
N GLN A 30 -13.22 -16.70 -17.19
CA GLN A 30 -12.62 -15.80 -16.18
C GLN A 30 -13.29 -14.42 -16.20
N ALA A 31 -13.56 -13.86 -17.39
CA ALA A 31 -14.21 -12.55 -17.53
C ALA A 31 -15.63 -12.56 -16.97
N ILE A 32 -16.43 -13.58 -17.30
CA ILE A 32 -17.80 -13.75 -16.79
C ILE A 32 -17.79 -13.82 -15.25
N ILE A 33 -16.92 -14.65 -14.68
CA ILE A 33 -16.84 -14.82 -13.23
C ILE A 33 -16.40 -13.51 -12.54
N ILE A 34 -15.39 -12.83 -13.05
CA ILE A 34 -14.95 -11.54 -12.50
C ILE A 34 -16.08 -10.51 -12.59
N HIS A 35 -16.80 -10.45 -13.71
CA HIS A 35 -17.95 -9.56 -13.87
C HIS A 35 -19.04 -9.85 -12.83
N GLN A 36 -19.39 -11.11 -12.63
CA GLN A 36 -20.37 -11.49 -11.62
C GLN A 36 -19.89 -11.21 -10.20
N LEU A 37 -18.60 -11.49 -9.88
CA LEU A 37 -18.01 -11.21 -8.57
C LEU A 37 -17.96 -9.70 -8.27
N ASN A 38 -17.86 -8.84 -9.30
CA ASN A 38 -17.89 -7.39 -9.12
C ASN A 38 -19.19 -6.86 -8.51
N LYS A 39 -20.31 -7.58 -8.64
CA LYS A 39 -21.58 -7.26 -7.96
C LYS A 39 -21.43 -7.31 -6.42
N PHE A 40 -20.44 -8.06 -5.93
CA PHE A 40 -20.13 -8.22 -4.50
C PHE A 40 -18.98 -7.34 -4.02
N ILE A 41 -18.61 -6.29 -4.76
CA ILE A 41 -17.48 -5.40 -4.41
C ILE A 41 -17.65 -4.72 -3.04
N ASN A 42 -18.90 -4.56 -2.59
CA ASN A 42 -19.24 -4.03 -1.26
C ASN A 42 -19.48 -5.11 -0.21
N ASP A 43 -19.42 -6.39 -0.60
CA ASP A 43 -19.68 -7.52 0.29
C ASP A 43 -18.37 -8.01 0.92
N THR A 44 -18.20 -7.70 2.20
CA THR A 44 -16.97 -8.04 2.92
C THR A 44 -16.76 -9.55 3.04
N ASP A 45 -17.81 -10.37 3.06
CA ASP A 45 -17.70 -11.84 3.18
C ASP A 45 -17.09 -12.41 1.89
N VAL A 46 -17.60 -12.02 0.73
CA VAL A 46 -17.08 -12.44 -0.57
C VAL A 46 -15.63 -11.96 -0.76
N LEU A 47 -15.34 -10.71 -0.38
CA LEU A 47 -13.96 -10.17 -0.42
C LEU A 47 -13.00 -10.97 0.47
N ILE A 48 -13.42 -11.39 1.65
CA ILE A 48 -12.63 -12.24 2.54
C ILE A 48 -12.45 -13.65 1.98
N ILE A 49 -13.47 -14.23 1.36
CA ILE A 49 -13.36 -15.54 0.68
C ILE A 49 -12.29 -15.47 -0.43
N LEU A 50 -12.36 -14.45 -1.30
CA LEU A 50 -11.37 -14.24 -2.36
C LEU A 50 -9.95 -14.05 -1.80
N ARG A 51 -9.81 -13.16 -0.82
CA ARG A 51 -8.54 -12.92 -0.13
C ARG A 51 -7.95 -14.19 0.47
N ASN A 52 -8.78 -14.98 1.17
CA ASN A 52 -8.33 -16.20 1.81
C ASN A 52 -7.93 -17.28 0.80
N TYR A 53 -8.62 -17.37 -0.33
CA TYR A 53 -8.23 -18.26 -1.42
C TYR A 53 -6.84 -17.90 -1.95
N ILE A 54 -6.62 -16.64 -2.33
CA ILE A 54 -5.32 -16.18 -2.82
C ILE A 54 -4.22 -16.39 -1.77
N TYR A 55 -4.51 -16.07 -0.51
CA TYR A 55 -3.54 -16.22 0.58
C TYR A 55 -3.21 -17.69 0.87
N LYS A 56 -4.18 -18.60 0.77
CA LYS A 56 -3.96 -20.03 0.98
C LYS A 56 -2.99 -20.60 -0.06
N ASN A 57 -3.11 -20.16 -1.30
CA ASN A 57 -2.31 -20.65 -2.43
C ASN A 57 -1.02 -19.84 -2.67
N SER A 58 -0.66 -18.94 -1.74
CA SER A 58 0.57 -18.15 -1.84
C SER A 58 1.81 -18.99 -1.52
N ASN A 59 2.96 -18.56 -2.05
CA ASN A 59 4.26 -19.03 -1.63
C ASN A 59 4.49 -18.64 -0.15
N LYS A 60 4.44 -19.61 0.74
CA LYS A 60 4.52 -19.38 2.19
C LYS A 60 5.92 -19.01 2.61
N ILE A 61 6.03 -18.00 3.43
CA ILE A 61 7.25 -17.60 4.13
C ILE A 61 6.96 -17.37 5.61
N LYS A 62 7.98 -17.54 6.46
CA LYS A 62 7.88 -17.25 7.89
C LYS A 62 7.51 -15.77 8.10
N LYS A 63 6.56 -15.53 8.98
CA LYS A 63 6.06 -14.17 9.25
C LYS A 63 7.05 -13.33 10.04
N TYR A 64 7.08 -12.03 9.73
CA TYR A 64 7.74 -11.00 10.54
C TYR A 64 6.69 -9.99 10.99
N SER A 65 5.91 -10.38 11.98
CA SER A 65 4.69 -9.67 12.39
C SER A 65 4.92 -8.27 12.96
N ASN A 66 6.09 -8.02 13.59
CA ASN A 66 6.40 -6.70 14.14
C ASN A 66 6.96 -5.77 13.06
N SER A 67 6.19 -5.57 12.02
CA SER A 67 6.52 -4.69 10.90
C SER A 67 5.31 -3.87 10.45
N LEU A 68 5.60 -2.75 9.80
CA LEU A 68 4.63 -1.84 9.22
C LEU A 68 4.64 -2.00 7.69
N ASP A 69 3.45 -1.99 7.09
CA ASP A 69 3.25 -1.88 5.63
C ASP A 69 2.65 -0.51 5.29
N THR A 70 3.17 0.10 4.24
CA THR A 70 2.67 1.37 3.71
C THR A 70 2.19 1.16 2.28
N CYS A 71 0.92 1.35 2.03
CA CYS A 71 0.37 1.12 0.69
C CYS A 71 -0.80 2.08 0.40
N GLY A 72 -1.14 2.19 -0.88
CA GLY A 72 -2.37 2.78 -1.37
C GLY A 72 -3.15 1.75 -2.17
N THR A 73 -4.42 1.99 -2.41
CA THR A 73 -5.20 1.18 -3.36
C THR A 73 -4.79 1.49 -4.79
N GLY A 74 -4.12 2.60 -5.01
CA GLY A 74 -3.77 3.12 -6.33
C GLY A 74 -4.99 3.54 -7.16
N GLY A 75 -4.72 4.01 -8.37
CA GLY A 75 -5.77 4.34 -9.32
C GLY A 75 -6.49 5.66 -9.04
N ASP A 76 -5.81 6.62 -8.40
CA ASP A 76 -6.28 8.00 -8.22
C ASP A 76 -6.23 8.81 -9.52
N GLY A 77 -5.46 8.35 -10.52
CA GLY A 77 -5.30 9.01 -11.81
C GLY A 77 -4.47 10.31 -11.78
N LEU A 78 -3.98 10.71 -10.62
CA LEU A 78 -3.32 12.00 -10.42
C LEU A 78 -1.82 11.96 -10.76
N LYS A 79 -1.27 10.75 -11.01
CA LYS A 79 0.12 10.52 -11.41
C LYS A 79 1.12 11.21 -10.48
N THR A 80 0.97 11.02 -9.19
CA THR A 80 1.88 11.60 -8.19
C THR A 80 3.18 10.83 -8.10
N LEU A 81 4.20 11.45 -7.48
CA LEU A 81 5.42 10.77 -7.04
C LEU A 81 5.08 9.59 -6.11
N ASN A 82 5.95 8.60 -6.02
CA ASN A 82 5.72 7.39 -5.21
C ASN A 82 5.83 7.67 -3.70
N ILE A 83 4.89 8.44 -3.16
CA ILE A 83 4.91 8.96 -1.78
C ILE A 83 4.99 7.81 -0.80
N SER A 84 4.10 6.82 -0.85
CA SER A 84 4.10 5.68 0.06
C SER A 84 5.41 4.87 0.06
N THR A 85 6.15 4.83 -1.08
CA THR A 85 7.47 4.19 -1.16
C THR A 85 8.53 5.02 -0.44
N THR A 86 8.51 6.34 -0.64
CA THR A 86 9.41 7.25 0.05
C THR A 86 9.15 7.28 1.56
N VAL A 87 7.88 7.25 1.97
CA VAL A 87 7.47 7.07 3.38
C VAL A 87 8.07 5.80 3.98
N ALA A 88 7.99 4.67 3.26
CA ALA A 88 8.56 3.41 3.72
C ALA A 88 10.07 3.51 3.98
N LEU A 89 10.81 4.11 3.04
CA LEU A 89 12.25 4.28 3.14
C LEU A 89 12.63 5.27 4.25
N LEU A 90 11.92 6.39 4.41
CA LEU A 90 12.14 7.34 5.47
C LEU A 90 11.90 6.71 6.86
N LEU A 91 10.81 5.96 7.03
CA LEU A 91 10.50 5.28 8.29
C LEU A 91 11.53 4.22 8.65
N SER A 92 12.08 3.51 7.66
CA SER A 92 13.14 2.53 7.92
C SER A 92 14.44 3.18 8.39
N SER A 93 14.76 4.40 7.93
CA SER A 93 15.94 5.16 8.36
C SER A 93 15.89 5.57 9.84
N VAL A 94 14.69 5.66 10.42
CA VAL A 94 14.47 5.95 11.84
C VAL A 94 14.16 4.69 12.67
N GLY A 95 14.49 3.52 12.12
CA GLY A 95 14.48 2.24 12.83
C GLY A 95 13.11 1.53 12.90
N ILE A 96 12.11 1.96 12.14
CA ILE A 96 10.83 1.25 12.04
C ILE A 96 10.96 0.09 11.05
N PRO A 97 10.68 -1.17 11.47
CA PRO A 97 10.72 -2.30 10.56
C PRO A 97 9.61 -2.20 9.50
N ILE A 98 9.99 -2.06 8.25
CA ILE A 98 9.10 -1.94 7.10
C ILE A 98 9.13 -3.23 6.27
N ALA A 99 7.96 -3.82 6.10
CA ALA A 99 7.71 -4.89 5.14
C ALA A 99 6.84 -4.33 4.02
N LYS A 100 7.44 -3.57 3.10
CA LYS A 100 6.68 -2.92 2.03
C LYS A 100 6.27 -3.93 0.97
N HIS A 101 4.98 -4.16 0.84
CA HIS A 101 4.41 -4.97 -0.22
C HIS A 101 3.99 -4.09 -1.40
N GLY A 102 4.34 -4.52 -2.61
CA GLY A 102 4.03 -3.73 -3.79
C GLY A 102 4.16 -4.49 -5.11
N ASN A 103 3.87 -3.79 -6.21
CA ASN A 103 3.92 -4.31 -7.57
C ASN A 103 4.39 -3.22 -8.54
N ARG A 104 4.55 -3.59 -9.80
CA ARG A 104 4.65 -2.64 -10.91
C ARG A 104 3.35 -1.86 -11.06
N ALA A 105 3.44 -0.70 -11.71
CA ALA A 105 2.27 0.11 -12.00
C ALA A 105 1.24 -0.68 -12.83
N ALA A 106 -0.05 -0.57 -12.45
CA ALA A 106 -1.16 -1.09 -13.24
C ALA A 106 -1.83 0.03 -14.08
N SER A 107 -1.85 1.26 -13.56
CA SER A 107 -2.55 2.41 -14.15
C SER A 107 -1.74 3.72 -14.11
N SER A 108 -0.63 3.76 -13.39
CA SER A 108 0.29 4.93 -13.33
C SER A 108 1.56 4.66 -14.13
N ASP A 109 2.34 5.73 -14.38
CA ASP A 109 3.60 5.63 -15.14
C ASP A 109 4.73 4.94 -14.33
N SER A 110 4.57 4.78 -13.00
CA SER A 110 5.57 4.24 -12.09
C SER A 110 4.96 3.59 -10.84
N GLY A 111 5.13 2.30 -10.69
CA GLY A 111 4.76 1.55 -9.48
C GLY A 111 5.91 1.47 -8.47
N SER A 112 5.61 0.92 -7.29
CA SER A 112 6.63 0.76 -6.23
C SER A 112 7.79 -0.15 -6.65
N SER A 113 7.53 -1.22 -7.43
CA SER A 113 8.60 -2.09 -7.96
C SER A 113 9.54 -1.37 -8.91
N ASP A 114 8.99 -0.45 -9.71
CA ASP A 114 9.78 0.28 -10.69
C ASP A 114 10.75 1.23 -9.99
N ILE A 115 10.29 1.94 -8.96
CA ILE A 115 11.13 2.83 -8.14
C ILE A 115 12.19 2.05 -7.37
N ILE A 116 11.82 0.96 -6.72
CA ILE A 116 12.76 0.11 -5.97
C ILE A 116 13.88 -0.39 -6.88
N GLY A 117 13.54 -0.79 -8.13
CA GLY A 117 14.52 -1.16 -9.15
C GLY A 117 15.44 -0.01 -9.55
N LYS A 118 14.89 1.20 -9.81
CA LYS A 118 15.67 2.39 -10.17
C LYS A 118 16.57 2.90 -9.02
N LEU A 119 16.18 2.64 -7.78
CA LEU A 119 17.00 2.90 -6.60
C LEU A 119 18.07 1.81 -6.38
N ASN A 120 18.17 0.78 -7.21
CA ASN A 120 19.06 -0.37 -7.06
C ASN A 120 18.86 -1.14 -5.75
N ILE A 121 17.66 -1.10 -5.19
CA ILE A 121 17.30 -1.89 -4.02
C ILE A 121 16.83 -3.26 -4.48
N LYS A 122 17.47 -4.32 -3.97
CA LYS A 122 17.15 -5.70 -4.38
C LYS A 122 15.77 -6.13 -3.88
N SER A 123 14.99 -6.68 -4.81
CA SER A 123 13.76 -7.40 -4.49
C SER A 123 14.09 -8.86 -4.23
N GLU A 124 13.85 -9.32 -3.02
CA GLU A 124 14.25 -10.65 -2.58
C GLU A 124 13.08 -11.63 -2.60
N LYS A 125 13.39 -12.89 -2.92
CA LYS A 125 12.47 -14.04 -2.84
C LYS A 125 12.81 -14.97 -1.68
N SER A 126 14.08 -15.02 -1.29
CA SER A 126 14.59 -15.88 -0.23
C SER A 126 14.06 -15.42 1.13
N GLU A 127 13.38 -16.30 1.85
CA GLU A 127 12.90 -16.05 3.22
C GLU A 127 14.03 -15.58 4.13
N PHE A 128 15.18 -16.24 4.07
CA PHE A 128 16.36 -15.89 4.87
C PHE A 128 16.78 -14.44 4.62
N ARG A 129 16.92 -14.03 3.35
CA ARG A 129 17.33 -12.66 3.00
C ARG A 129 16.28 -11.63 3.39
N LEU A 130 15.00 -11.92 3.20
CA LEU A 130 13.90 -11.04 3.62
C LEU A 130 13.97 -10.76 5.13
N HIS A 131 14.17 -11.81 5.93
CA HIS A 131 14.32 -11.69 7.38
C HIS A 131 15.61 -10.97 7.79
N GLN A 132 16.71 -11.25 7.10
CA GLN A 132 17.99 -10.56 7.34
C GLN A 132 17.85 -9.07 7.05
N ASN A 133 17.26 -8.70 5.90
CA ASN A 133 17.08 -7.31 5.49
C ASN A 133 16.22 -6.52 6.48
N ILE A 134 15.06 -7.06 6.89
CA ILE A 134 14.20 -6.35 7.82
C ILE A 134 14.80 -6.23 9.22
N LYS A 135 15.57 -7.22 9.68
CA LYS A 135 16.27 -7.17 10.97
C LYS A 135 17.42 -6.18 10.96
N LYS A 136 18.30 -6.26 9.95
CA LYS A 136 19.52 -5.45 9.84
C LYS A 136 19.21 -4.02 9.37
N ASN A 137 18.46 -3.91 8.27
CA ASN A 137 18.23 -2.67 7.57
C ASN A 137 16.84 -2.06 7.83
N LYS A 138 16.03 -2.67 8.69
CA LYS A 138 14.65 -2.21 8.96
C LYS A 138 13.76 -2.08 7.72
N PHE A 139 14.19 -2.63 6.59
CA PHE A 139 13.46 -2.55 5.31
C PHE A 139 13.57 -3.85 4.54
N THR A 140 12.46 -4.29 3.99
CA THR A 140 12.43 -5.30 2.93
C THR A 140 11.31 -5.00 1.95
N TYR A 141 11.57 -5.22 0.65
CA TYR A 141 10.58 -5.05 -0.40
C TYR A 141 10.05 -6.40 -0.85
N LEU A 142 8.73 -6.52 -0.90
CA LEU A 142 7.99 -7.73 -1.21
C LEU A 142 7.27 -7.53 -2.55
N ASN A 143 7.88 -7.99 -3.63
CA ASN A 143 7.27 -7.93 -4.95
C ASN A 143 6.13 -8.96 -5.06
N ALA A 144 4.89 -8.51 -5.12
CA ALA A 144 3.68 -9.32 -5.04
C ALA A 144 3.64 -10.54 -5.98
N PRO A 145 4.03 -10.44 -7.26
CA PRO A 145 4.05 -11.59 -8.17
C PRO A 145 4.91 -12.77 -7.71
N LEU A 146 5.94 -12.53 -6.91
CA LEU A 146 6.81 -13.59 -6.40
C LEU A 146 6.13 -14.48 -5.34
N PHE A 147 5.10 -13.96 -4.69
CA PHE A 147 4.42 -14.62 -3.57
C PHE A 147 3.03 -15.13 -3.92
N TYR A 148 2.39 -14.59 -4.95
CA TYR A 148 1.01 -14.89 -5.32
C TYR A 148 0.89 -15.33 -6.78
N PRO A 149 1.32 -16.58 -7.11
CA PRO A 149 1.31 -17.07 -8.49
C PRO A 149 -0.10 -17.11 -9.10
N ASP A 150 -1.14 -17.36 -8.30
CA ASP A 150 -2.51 -17.37 -8.78
C ASP A 150 -2.96 -16.03 -9.38
N LEU A 151 -2.44 -14.91 -8.87
CA LEU A 151 -2.77 -13.59 -9.43
C LEU A 151 -2.27 -13.42 -10.87
N ALA A 152 -1.23 -14.16 -11.28
CA ALA A 152 -0.76 -14.17 -12.66
C ALA A 152 -1.77 -14.83 -13.61
N LYS A 153 -2.50 -15.86 -13.15
CA LYS A 153 -3.52 -16.58 -13.95
C LYS A 153 -4.66 -15.68 -14.41
N VAL A 154 -4.98 -14.66 -13.62
CA VAL A 154 -6.05 -13.70 -13.95
C VAL A 154 -5.54 -12.35 -14.45
N ALA A 155 -4.22 -12.21 -14.63
CA ALA A 155 -3.62 -10.93 -15.00
C ALA A 155 -4.07 -10.48 -16.41
N GLN A 156 -4.11 -11.41 -17.37
CA GLN A 156 -4.50 -11.12 -18.74
C GLN A 156 -5.95 -10.65 -18.83
N VAL A 157 -6.89 -11.38 -18.23
CA VAL A 157 -8.31 -11.02 -18.24
C VAL A 157 -8.57 -9.69 -17.54
N ARG A 158 -7.87 -9.42 -16.44
CA ARG A 158 -7.96 -8.12 -15.73
C ARG A 158 -7.48 -6.96 -16.60
N LYS A 159 -6.42 -7.18 -17.41
CA LYS A 159 -5.93 -6.18 -18.36
C LYS A 159 -6.96 -5.90 -19.47
N LEU A 160 -7.66 -6.94 -19.95
CA LEU A 160 -8.71 -6.80 -20.97
C LEU A 160 -9.96 -6.09 -20.46
N ILE A 161 -10.34 -6.30 -19.19
CA ILE A 161 -11.52 -5.67 -18.57
C ILE A 161 -11.34 -4.15 -18.45
N GLN A 162 -10.12 -3.62 -18.28
CA GLN A 162 -9.75 -2.18 -18.21
C GLN A 162 -10.51 -1.36 -17.16
N THR A 163 -11.30 -1.97 -16.29
CA THR A 163 -12.05 -1.32 -15.21
C THR A 163 -11.65 -1.85 -13.86
N LYS A 164 -12.04 -1.12 -12.80
CA LYS A 164 -11.83 -1.60 -11.42
C LYS A 164 -12.63 -2.86 -11.18
N THR A 165 -11.97 -3.83 -10.56
CA THR A 165 -12.57 -5.11 -10.20
C THR A 165 -12.40 -5.38 -8.71
N ILE A 166 -13.06 -6.43 -8.21
CA ILE A 166 -12.92 -6.94 -6.84
C ILE A 166 -11.44 -7.14 -6.44
N PHE A 167 -10.55 -7.41 -7.39
CA PHE A 167 -9.12 -7.59 -7.16
C PHE A 167 -8.38 -6.32 -6.74
N ASN A 168 -8.92 -5.12 -7.00
CA ASN A 168 -8.31 -3.87 -6.59
C ASN A 168 -8.24 -3.71 -5.06
N TYR A 169 -9.09 -4.43 -4.32
CA TYR A 169 -9.07 -4.46 -2.86
C TYR A 169 -8.17 -5.55 -2.28
N MET A 170 -7.63 -6.45 -3.11
CA MET A 170 -6.86 -7.60 -2.61
C MET A 170 -5.42 -7.23 -2.26
N GLY A 171 -4.75 -6.45 -3.13
CA GLY A 171 -3.33 -6.11 -2.95
C GLY A 171 -2.96 -5.69 -1.52
N PRO A 172 -3.60 -4.66 -0.97
CA PRO A 172 -3.29 -4.18 0.38
C PRO A 172 -3.52 -5.20 1.51
N THR A 173 -4.26 -6.28 1.25
CA THR A 173 -4.60 -7.31 2.25
C THR A 173 -3.63 -8.50 2.25
N LEU A 174 -2.67 -8.50 1.34
CA LEU A 174 -1.86 -9.67 1.00
C LEU A 174 -0.36 -9.48 1.30
N ASN A 175 -0.01 -8.87 2.45
CA ASN A 175 1.39 -8.76 2.83
C ASN A 175 1.97 -10.14 3.16
N PRO A 176 2.98 -10.65 2.41
CA PRO A 176 3.51 -12.01 2.59
C PRO A 176 4.16 -12.23 3.95
N LEU A 177 4.87 -11.23 4.50
CA LEU A 177 5.50 -11.30 5.82
C LEU A 177 4.51 -11.13 6.97
N GLY A 178 3.23 -10.87 6.69
CA GLY A 178 2.19 -10.77 7.69
C GLY A 178 2.37 -9.58 8.64
N ALA A 179 2.77 -8.43 8.11
CA ALA A 179 2.86 -7.18 8.85
C ALA A 179 1.59 -6.94 9.68
N LYS A 180 1.75 -6.57 10.96
CA LYS A 180 0.63 -6.36 11.90
C LYS A 180 0.23 -4.89 12.03
N TYR A 181 0.96 -4.01 11.39
CA TYR A 181 0.69 -2.58 11.35
C TYR A 181 0.57 -2.16 9.89
N GLN A 182 -0.41 -1.31 9.59
CA GLN A 182 -0.62 -0.86 8.21
C GLN A 182 -1.19 0.55 8.15
N ILE A 183 -0.67 1.36 7.23
CA ILE A 183 -1.32 2.59 6.78
C ILE A 183 -1.71 2.40 5.32
N LEU A 184 -2.95 2.77 4.98
CA LEU A 184 -3.54 2.50 3.68
C LEU A 184 -4.32 3.72 3.16
N GLY A 185 -3.82 4.30 2.08
CA GLY A 185 -4.52 5.33 1.35
C GLY A 185 -5.53 4.77 0.35
N THR A 186 -6.63 5.47 0.19
CA THR A 186 -7.71 5.13 -0.75
C THR A 186 -8.23 6.39 -1.46
N ILE A 187 -8.77 6.22 -2.65
CA ILE A 187 -9.19 7.34 -3.51
C ILE A 187 -10.48 8.05 -3.06
N ASN A 188 -11.33 7.39 -2.25
CA ASN A 188 -12.61 7.95 -1.83
C ASN A 188 -13.18 7.25 -0.59
N LYS A 189 -14.26 7.84 -0.05
CA LYS A 189 -14.96 7.35 1.14
C LYS A 189 -15.44 5.90 1.01
N SER A 190 -16.01 5.51 -0.13
CA SER A 190 -16.54 4.13 -0.34
C SER A 190 -15.42 3.10 -0.23
N SER A 191 -14.31 3.31 -0.96
CA SER A 191 -13.13 2.45 -0.90
C SER A 191 -12.53 2.39 0.51
N ALA A 192 -12.49 3.53 1.23
CA ALA A 192 -12.01 3.56 2.61
C ALA A 192 -12.88 2.73 3.55
N GLN A 193 -14.19 2.80 3.40
CA GLN A 193 -15.12 2.01 4.22
C GLN A 193 -15.00 0.51 3.94
N ILE A 194 -14.90 0.11 2.66
CA ILE A 194 -14.68 -1.29 2.26
C ILE A 194 -13.37 -1.81 2.85
N MET A 195 -12.27 -1.10 2.63
CA MET A 195 -10.95 -1.51 3.14
C MET A 195 -10.92 -1.58 4.66
N THR A 196 -11.57 -0.64 5.35
CA THR A 196 -11.70 -0.66 6.82
C THR A 196 -12.40 -1.94 7.30
N LYS A 197 -13.48 -2.34 6.65
CA LYS A 197 -14.21 -3.58 6.98
C LYS A 197 -13.33 -4.82 6.73
N ILE A 198 -12.63 -4.88 5.59
CA ILE A 198 -11.73 -6.01 5.27
C ILE A 198 -10.58 -6.09 6.28
N LEU A 199 -9.87 -4.97 6.52
CA LEU A 199 -8.73 -4.94 7.43
C LEU A 199 -9.11 -5.25 8.89
N SER A 200 -10.37 -5.00 9.26
CA SER A 200 -10.88 -5.36 10.59
C SER A 200 -11.01 -6.87 10.79
N ARG A 201 -11.22 -7.63 9.72
CA ARG A 201 -11.38 -9.09 9.74
C ARG A 201 -10.08 -9.86 9.56
N ILE A 202 -9.02 -9.20 9.10
CA ILE A 202 -7.69 -9.79 9.06
C ILE A 202 -6.91 -9.43 10.33
N ASN A 203 -5.97 -10.29 10.71
CA ASN A 203 -5.29 -10.20 12.01
C ASN A 203 -4.25 -9.06 12.06
N LEU A 204 -4.69 -7.80 11.89
CA LEU A 204 -3.87 -6.60 12.13
C LEU A 204 -4.01 -6.11 13.56
N LYS A 205 -2.87 -5.73 14.17
CA LYS A 205 -2.84 -5.14 15.51
C LYS A 205 -3.35 -3.71 15.51
N ARG A 206 -2.86 -2.89 14.58
CA ARG A 206 -3.32 -1.52 14.33
C ARG A 206 -3.25 -1.19 12.84
N PHE A 207 -4.19 -0.38 12.39
CA PHE A 207 -4.15 0.15 11.03
C PHE A 207 -4.84 1.52 10.97
N SER A 208 -4.53 2.27 9.94
CA SER A 208 -5.31 3.43 9.52
C SER A 208 -5.60 3.35 8.03
N VAL A 209 -6.87 3.39 7.68
CA VAL A 209 -7.33 3.58 6.31
C VAL A 209 -7.77 5.03 6.18
N PHE A 210 -7.39 5.69 5.11
CA PHE A 210 -7.77 7.08 4.91
C PHE A 210 -8.11 7.38 3.44
N TYR A 211 -8.79 8.49 3.24
CA TYR A 211 -8.99 9.11 1.94
C TYR A 211 -8.91 10.62 2.08
N SER A 212 -8.33 11.28 1.09
CA SER A 212 -8.31 12.73 0.98
C SER A 212 -9.45 13.21 0.11
N HIS A 213 -10.02 14.37 0.44
CA HIS A 213 -11.25 14.86 -0.20
C HIS A 213 -11.00 15.38 -1.63
N ASP A 214 -9.75 15.54 -2.04
CA ASP A 214 -9.31 15.87 -3.41
C ASP A 214 -9.06 14.63 -4.30
N GLY A 215 -9.27 13.43 -3.75
CA GLY A 215 -9.12 12.16 -4.48
C GLY A 215 -7.73 11.54 -4.44
N LEU A 216 -6.74 12.20 -3.81
CA LEU A 216 -5.43 11.60 -3.56
C LEU A 216 -5.56 10.38 -2.64
N ASP A 217 -4.87 9.29 -2.98
CA ASP A 217 -4.71 8.12 -2.09
C ASP A 217 -3.53 8.29 -1.11
N GLU A 218 -3.16 9.56 -0.85
CA GLU A 218 -2.18 10.00 0.14
C GLU A 218 -2.79 11.07 1.05
N ILE A 219 -2.20 11.31 2.24
CA ILE A 219 -2.63 12.41 3.13
C ILE A 219 -2.28 13.72 2.46
N SER A 220 -3.32 14.45 2.06
CA SER A 220 -3.19 15.66 1.25
C SER A 220 -2.79 16.88 2.06
N LEU A 221 -1.96 17.73 1.46
CA LEU A 221 -1.67 19.10 1.93
C LEU A 221 -2.60 20.15 1.31
N PHE A 222 -3.51 19.73 0.43
CA PHE A 222 -4.40 20.63 -0.33
C PHE A 222 -5.86 20.52 0.10
N SER A 223 -6.22 19.43 0.75
CA SER A 223 -7.60 19.10 1.09
C SER A 223 -7.69 18.35 2.42
N PRO A 224 -8.84 18.37 3.12
CA PRO A 224 -9.03 17.56 4.31
C PRO A 224 -8.83 16.06 4.04
N THR A 225 -8.34 15.34 5.03
CA THR A 225 -8.20 13.87 4.99
C THR A 225 -9.03 13.24 6.10
N THR A 226 -9.83 12.23 5.75
CA THR A 226 -10.62 11.45 6.71
C THR A 226 -9.96 10.09 6.97
N PHE A 227 -9.75 9.78 8.23
CA PHE A 227 -9.10 8.57 8.73
C PHE A 227 -10.11 7.63 9.39
N PHE A 228 -9.96 6.33 9.17
CA PHE A 228 -10.57 5.25 9.93
C PHE A 228 -9.44 4.47 10.60
N THR A 229 -9.19 4.73 11.87
CA THR A 229 -8.05 4.16 12.59
C THR A 229 -8.51 3.13 13.60
N LYS A 230 -8.03 1.88 13.46
CA LYS A 230 -8.16 0.84 14.47
C LYS A 230 -7.05 0.97 15.49
N ASN A 231 -7.46 1.27 16.72
CA ASN A 231 -6.60 1.17 17.90
C ASN A 231 -7.24 0.19 18.86
N ASN A 232 -6.54 -0.93 19.13
CA ASN A 232 -7.10 -2.07 19.88
C ASN A 232 -8.36 -2.66 19.17
N LYS A 233 -9.55 -2.64 19.84
CA LYS A 233 -10.80 -3.19 19.31
C LYS A 233 -11.70 -2.16 18.62
N LYS A 234 -11.46 -0.86 18.82
CA LYS A 234 -12.33 0.23 18.31
C LYS A 234 -11.75 0.84 17.03
N ILE A 235 -12.66 1.20 16.13
CA ILE A 235 -12.33 2.00 14.94
C ILE A 235 -12.85 3.40 15.18
N ASN A 236 -11.93 4.37 15.17
CA ASN A 236 -12.26 5.78 15.31
C ASN A 236 -12.22 6.44 13.93
N LYS A 237 -13.23 7.23 13.63
CA LYS A 237 -13.26 8.10 12.44
C LYS A 237 -12.88 9.51 12.84
N LYS A 238 -11.93 10.13 12.12
CA LYS A 238 -11.51 11.51 12.35
C LYS A 238 -11.20 12.17 11.02
N THR A 239 -11.69 13.38 10.80
CA THR A 239 -11.28 14.22 9.67
C THR A 239 -10.31 15.29 10.18
N VAL A 240 -9.20 15.46 9.47
CA VAL A 240 -8.18 16.47 9.76
C VAL A 240 -8.12 17.43 8.59
N SER A 241 -8.24 18.73 8.88
CA SER A 241 -8.08 19.79 7.88
C SER A 241 -6.60 19.89 7.47
N HIS A 242 -6.34 20.07 6.18
CA HIS A 242 -4.99 20.35 5.67
C HIS A 242 -4.35 21.58 6.32
N LYS A 243 -5.17 22.58 6.71
CA LYS A 243 -4.69 23.78 7.43
C LYS A 243 -3.97 23.47 8.74
N PHE A 244 -4.25 22.30 9.37
CA PHE A 244 -3.54 21.85 10.55
C PHE A 244 -2.03 21.68 10.30
N TYR A 245 -1.65 21.39 9.06
CA TYR A 245 -0.25 21.15 8.69
C TYR A 245 0.54 22.42 8.39
N ASN A 246 -0.12 23.60 8.21
CA ASN A 246 0.53 24.83 7.74
C ASN A 246 1.78 25.19 8.54
N LYS A 247 1.77 25.02 9.86
CA LYS A 247 2.92 25.32 10.72
C LYS A 247 4.12 24.38 10.58
N TYR A 248 3.95 23.28 9.84
CA TYR A 248 4.97 22.27 9.58
C TYR A 248 5.52 22.31 8.15
N LEU A 249 4.95 23.15 7.30
CA LEU A 249 5.31 23.24 5.88
C LEU A 249 6.50 24.20 5.70
N ASN A 250 7.37 23.85 4.77
CA ASN A 250 8.47 24.73 4.38
C ASN A 250 8.02 25.89 3.50
N LYS A 251 6.93 25.71 2.75
CA LYS A 251 6.34 26.71 1.85
C LYS A 251 4.87 26.39 1.57
N ILE A 252 4.18 27.32 0.90
CA ILE A 252 2.82 27.09 0.40
C ILE A 252 2.84 25.87 -0.54
N PRO A 253 1.97 24.86 -0.32
CA PRO A 253 1.96 23.66 -1.14
C PRO A 253 1.68 23.94 -2.62
N ASN A 254 2.46 23.30 -3.49
CA ASN A 254 2.27 23.37 -4.93
C ASN A 254 2.15 21.96 -5.51
N PHE A 255 1.05 21.65 -6.17
CA PHE A 255 0.78 20.34 -6.75
C PHE A 255 1.83 19.92 -7.79
N LYS A 256 2.45 20.87 -8.49
CA LYS A 256 3.53 20.58 -9.46
C LYS A 256 4.72 19.89 -8.82
N ASP A 257 5.00 20.17 -7.54
CA ASP A 257 6.14 19.58 -6.81
C ASP A 257 5.96 18.08 -6.55
N ILE A 258 4.72 17.60 -6.50
CA ILE A 258 4.38 16.18 -6.24
C ILE A 258 4.02 15.40 -7.49
N LYS A 259 4.01 16.05 -8.67
CA LYS A 259 3.68 15.37 -9.92
C LYS A 259 4.79 14.41 -10.32
N GLY A 260 4.41 13.13 -10.45
CA GLY A 260 5.29 12.05 -10.90
C GLY A 260 5.43 12.01 -12.42
N LYS A 261 6.46 11.29 -12.86
CA LYS A 261 6.77 10.99 -14.26
C LYS A 261 7.29 9.55 -14.36
N LEU A 262 8.18 9.30 -15.30
CA LEU A 262 8.84 8.00 -15.45
C LEU A 262 9.60 7.59 -14.17
N PRO A 263 9.83 6.29 -13.96
CA PRO A 263 10.45 5.76 -12.74
C PRO A 263 11.79 6.42 -12.37
N GLU A 264 12.61 6.74 -13.34
CA GLU A 264 13.91 7.38 -13.11
C GLU A 264 13.77 8.78 -12.53
N TYR A 265 12.86 9.59 -13.09
CA TYR A 265 12.57 10.91 -12.54
C TYR A 265 12.08 10.80 -11.09
N ASN A 266 11.15 9.87 -10.81
CA ASN A 266 10.60 9.70 -9.48
C ASN A 266 11.67 9.22 -8.47
N ALA A 267 12.60 8.35 -8.89
CA ALA A 267 13.74 7.93 -8.08
C ALA A 267 14.68 9.09 -7.76
N ASN A 268 15.00 9.94 -8.76
CA ASN A 268 15.83 11.12 -8.56
C ASN A 268 15.18 12.13 -7.60
N ARG A 269 13.86 12.35 -7.72
CA ARG A 269 13.10 13.20 -6.80
C ARG A 269 13.17 12.70 -5.35
N LEU A 270 13.14 11.38 -5.14
CA LEU A 270 13.31 10.77 -3.82
C LEU A 270 14.72 11.03 -3.27
N ILE A 271 15.75 10.88 -4.09
CA ILE A 271 17.15 11.15 -3.71
C ILE A 271 17.32 12.64 -3.35
N GLU A 272 16.79 13.56 -4.17
CA GLU A 272 16.81 14.99 -3.87
C GLU A 272 16.16 15.32 -2.51
N LEU A 273 15.01 14.68 -2.21
CA LEU A 273 14.36 14.84 -0.91
C LEU A 273 15.28 14.38 0.22
N PHE A 274 15.87 13.19 0.12
CA PHE A 274 16.78 12.66 1.14
C PHE A 274 18.11 13.42 1.23
N SER A 275 18.48 14.16 0.18
CA SER A 275 19.59 15.12 0.16
C SER A 275 19.22 16.48 0.78
N GLY A 276 18.00 16.63 1.33
CA GLY A 276 17.58 17.82 2.07
C GLY A 276 16.76 18.84 1.30
N LYS A 277 16.37 18.58 0.03
CA LYS A 277 15.53 19.50 -0.74
C LYS A 277 14.21 19.79 -0.02
N LYS A 278 13.90 21.08 0.13
CA LYS A 278 12.70 21.60 0.80
C LYS A 278 11.65 22.01 -0.24
N ASP A 279 10.61 21.21 -0.39
CA ASP A 279 9.48 21.45 -1.28
C ASP A 279 8.22 20.70 -0.80
N THR A 280 7.11 20.83 -1.52
CA THR A 280 5.84 20.18 -1.19
C THR A 280 5.96 18.66 -1.13
N TYR A 281 6.83 18.05 -1.95
CA TYR A 281 7.05 16.60 -1.90
C TYR A 281 7.64 16.15 -0.56
N ARG A 282 8.66 16.86 -0.06
CA ARG A 282 9.23 16.60 1.26
C ARG A 282 8.18 16.74 2.35
N ASP A 283 7.42 17.85 2.34
CA ASP A 283 6.40 18.11 3.35
C ASP A 283 5.34 17.00 3.35
N MET A 284 4.89 16.59 2.17
CA MET A 284 3.90 15.53 2.02
C MET A 284 4.43 14.17 2.52
N VAL A 285 5.67 13.84 2.21
CA VAL A 285 6.32 12.60 2.70
C VAL A 285 6.44 12.64 4.23
N ILE A 286 6.87 13.74 4.83
CA ILE A 286 6.97 13.88 6.29
C ILE A 286 5.61 13.70 6.94
N ILE A 287 4.56 14.41 6.47
CA ILE A 287 3.21 14.31 7.03
C ILE A 287 2.66 12.88 6.94
N ASN A 288 2.78 12.22 5.79
CA ASN A 288 2.36 10.83 5.63
C ASN A 288 3.17 9.88 6.54
N SER A 289 4.48 10.13 6.70
CA SER A 289 5.34 9.34 7.58
C SER A 289 4.97 9.49 9.05
N ILE A 290 4.54 10.67 9.50
CA ILE A 290 4.10 10.90 10.90
C ILE A 290 2.91 9.99 11.23
N TYR A 291 1.88 9.96 10.40
CA TYR A 291 0.72 9.11 10.65
C TYR A 291 1.08 7.62 10.62
N ALA A 292 1.91 7.21 9.69
CA ALA A 292 2.42 5.84 9.62
C ALA A 292 3.24 5.46 10.88
N MET A 293 4.11 6.37 11.34
CA MET A 293 4.91 6.21 12.55
C MET A 293 4.03 6.09 13.80
N MET A 294 2.98 6.89 13.93
CA MET A 294 2.04 6.85 15.06
C MET A 294 1.22 5.54 15.09
N ILE A 295 0.95 4.90 13.94
CA ILE A 295 0.35 3.56 13.88
C ILE A 295 1.29 2.51 14.50
N PHE A 296 2.58 2.59 14.23
CA PHE A 296 3.56 1.65 14.78
C PHE A 296 3.96 2.00 16.21
N LYS A 297 4.29 3.25 16.48
CA LYS A 297 4.72 3.84 17.77
C LYS A 297 3.62 4.69 18.40
N SER A 298 2.55 4.08 18.91
CA SER A 298 1.34 4.79 19.36
C SER A 298 1.50 5.74 20.56
N LYS A 299 2.64 5.72 21.23
CA LYS A 299 2.94 6.66 22.34
C LYS A 299 3.52 7.98 21.85
N LEU A 300 4.05 8.04 20.63
CA LEU A 300 4.62 9.26 20.08
C LEU A 300 3.51 10.24 19.68
N LYS A 301 3.75 11.52 19.96
CA LYS A 301 2.90 12.63 19.52
C LYS A 301 3.31 13.10 18.11
N PHE A 302 2.47 13.89 17.48
CA PHE A 302 2.71 14.41 16.13
C PHE A 302 4.05 15.18 16.04
N ASN A 303 4.30 16.07 17.00
CA ASN A 303 5.54 16.88 17.04
C ASN A 303 6.79 16.01 17.20
N ASP A 304 6.75 15.00 18.10
CA ASP A 304 7.89 14.09 18.29
C ASP A 304 8.24 13.37 16.98
N CYS A 305 7.20 12.90 16.27
CA CYS A 305 7.40 12.26 14.97
C CYS A 305 7.94 13.24 13.93
N PHE A 306 7.45 14.48 13.90
CA PHE A 306 7.92 15.52 12.98
C PHE A 306 9.40 15.81 13.17
N GLU A 307 9.85 16.02 14.42
CA GLU A 307 11.24 16.28 14.76
C GLU A 307 12.16 15.11 14.38
N ILE A 308 11.77 13.87 14.70
CA ILE A 308 12.54 12.66 14.35
C ILE A 308 12.73 12.53 12.84
N LEU A 309 11.66 12.75 12.06
CA LEU A 309 11.68 12.54 10.62
C LEU A 309 12.43 13.66 9.89
N THR A 310 12.22 14.91 10.29
CA THR A 310 12.96 16.06 9.73
C THR A 310 14.43 15.97 10.06
N HIS A 311 14.80 15.62 11.30
CA HIS A 311 16.19 15.40 11.71
C HIS A 311 16.86 14.29 10.86
N SER A 312 16.15 13.19 10.60
CA SER A 312 16.71 12.10 9.77
C SER A 312 17.06 12.55 8.35
N ILE A 313 16.26 13.44 7.76
CA ILE A 313 16.54 14.00 6.43
C ILE A 313 17.68 15.05 6.55
N ASP A 314 17.54 16.01 7.44
CA ASP A 314 18.43 17.19 7.53
C ASP A 314 19.85 16.85 7.99
N LYS A 315 20.02 15.74 8.71
CA LYS A 315 21.33 15.21 9.11
C LYS A 315 21.85 14.11 8.15
N GLY A 316 21.19 13.89 7.01
CA GLY A 316 21.62 12.92 6.00
C GLY A 316 21.43 11.44 6.40
N HIS A 317 20.76 11.14 7.52
CA HIS A 317 20.56 9.77 7.98
C HIS A 317 19.70 8.99 6.97
N ALA A 318 18.65 9.63 6.41
CA ALA A 318 17.79 9.01 5.40
C ALA A 318 18.55 8.68 4.12
N LEU A 319 19.43 9.57 3.63
CA LEU A 319 20.26 9.34 2.46
C LEU A 319 21.28 8.23 2.72
N ASN A 320 22.00 8.29 3.84
CA ASN A 320 22.96 7.26 4.22
C ASN A 320 22.30 5.87 4.37
N HIS A 321 21.06 5.84 4.86
CA HIS A 321 20.30 4.60 4.96
C HIS A 321 19.93 4.05 3.58
N LEU A 322 19.49 4.91 2.65
CA LEU A 322 19.22 4.53 1.27
C LEU A 322 20.46 3.91 0.60
N GLU A 323 21.65 4.52 0.80
CA GLU A 323 22.91 3.98 0.26
C GLU A 323 23.26 2.59 0.82
N LYS A 324 22.92 2.32 2.09
CA LYS A 324 23.07 0.97 2.69
C LYS A 324 22.13 -0.06 2.07
N LEU A 325 20.93 0.35 1.66
CA LEU A 325 19.94 -0.56 1.03
C LEU A 325 20.30 -0.93 -0.41
N ARG A 326 21.14 -0.15 -1.07
CA ARG A 326 21.63 -0.36 -2.45
C ARG A 326 22.75 -1.42 -2.52
N LYS A 327 23.43 -1.67 -1.40
CA LYS A 327 24.52 -2.65 -1.25
C LYS A 327 23.96 -4.05 -0.96
#